data_afe6a9f8fb40523461ef87b02fc0e607
#
_entry.id   afe6a9f8fb40523461ef87b02fc0e607
#
_cell.length_a   1.000
_cell.length_b   1.000
_cell.length_c   1.000
_cell.angle_alpha   90.00
_cell.angle_beta   90.00
_cell.angle_gamma   90.00
#
_symmetry.space_group_name_H-M   'P 1'
#
loop_
_entity.id
_entity.type
_entity.pdbx_description
1 polymer ?
#
loop_
_entity_poly.entity_id
_entity_poly.type
_entity_poly.pdbx_seq_one_letter_code
_entity_poly.pdbx_strand_id
1 'polypeptide(L)'
;MARLFQVFELSGGENMKIFPHFSVVGFCNSYIVGGEKGGGCIMIDPGHIDEELISLLVSNKYNVEAVFLTHCHEAHVAGMGTLRKIYSPAVYAANPVSYDYPVNPVKDNDTLSICGFTVKAIHVPGHSLDSMAYLIDHAIFSGDTLEGGRIAASNGFMEQELLINTIEERLMVLDENFLLFPGHGSISKIRIERMFNQDLLKLRTIERARSMWREDE
;
A
#
# COMPACT_ATOMS: atom_id res chain seq x y z
N MET A 1 26.44 7.59 14.11
CA MET A 1 26.44 7.23 12.68
C MET A 1 25.07 7.57 12.16
N ALA A 2 24.93 8.53 11.21
CA ALA A 2 23.67 8.78 10.56
C ALA A 2 23.33 7.55 9.69
N ARG A 3 22.30 6.80 10.04
CA ARG A 3 21.75 5.77 9.14
C ARG A 3 21.20 6.49 7.91
N LEU A 4 21.67 6.10 6.74
CA LEU A 4 21.08 6.52 5.48
C LEU A 4 19.74 5.79 5.34
N PHE A 5 18.64 6.50 5.51
CA PHE A 5 17.32 5.97 5.17
C PHE A 5 17.23 5.85 3.64
N GLN A 6 16.69 4.74 3.17
CA GLN A 6 16.33 4.64 1.76
C GLN A 6 15.21 5.66 1.49
N VAL A 7 15.37 6.49 0.48
CA VAL A 7 14.38 7.48 0.09
C VAL A 7 14.11 7.37 -1.40
N PHE A 8 12.85 7.45 -1.77
CA PHE A 8 12.40 7.55 -3.15
C PHE A 8 11.95 8.99 -3.38
N GLU A 9 12.59 9.67 -4.32
CA GLU A 9 12.22 11.02 -4.72
C GLU A 9 11.48 10.93 -6.06
N LEU A 10 10.25 11.39 -6.09
CA LEU A 10 9.42 11.41 -7.28
C LEU A 10 9.19 12.86 -7.68
N SER A 11 9.58 13.18 -8.93
CA SER A 11 9.34 14.49 -9.52
C SER A 11 7.91 14.59 -10.01
N GLY A 12 7.08 15.27 -9.27
CA GLY A 12 5.72 15.70 -9.59
C GLY A 12 5.54 17.17 -9.23
N GLY A 13 4.33 17.68 -9.10
CA GLY A 13 4.08 19.11 -8.83
C GLY A 13 4.70 19.65 -7.52
N GLU A 14 4.85 18.84 -6.48
CA GLU A 14 5.71 19.05 -5.32
C GLU A 14 6.67 17.86 -5.22
N ASN A 15 7.97 18.10 -4.92
CA ASN A 15 8.96 17.04 -4.77
C ASN A 15 8.53 16.10 -3.64
N MET A 16 8.00 14.94 -3.98
CA MET A 16 7.53 13.94 -3.05
C MET A 16 8.67 13.03 -2.61
N LYS A 17 8.79 12.82 -1.32
CA LYS A 17 9.71 11.85 -0.71
C LYS A 17 8.92 10.72 -0.07
N ILE A 18 9.30 9.49 -0.36
CA ILE A 18 8.75 8.29 0.24
C ILE A 18 9.84 7.57 1.01
N PHE A 19 9.61 7.34 2.29
CA PHE A 19 10.52 6.63 3.17
C PHE A 19 9.88 5.30 3.57
N PRO A 20 10.40 4.17 3.08
CA PRO A 20 10.02 2.86 3.60
C PRO A 20 10.56 2.66 5.01
N HIS A 21 9.75 2.10 5.88
CA HIS A 21 10.14 1.63 7.20
C HIS A 21 9.71 0.17 7.34
N PHE A 22 10.67 -0.73 7.52
CA PHE A 22 10.40 -2.15 7.70
C PHE A 22 10.22 -2.46 9.18
N SER A 23 9.04 -2.94 9.53
CA SER A 23 8.72 -3.42 10.88
C SER A 23 9.15 -4.87 11.06
N VAL A 24 9.96 -5.15 12.08
CA VAL A 24 10.26 -6.53 12.50
C VAL A 24 9.06 -7.19 13.23
N VAL A 25 8.10 -6.38 13.68
CA VAL A 25 6.82 -6.84 14.21
C VAL A 25 5.87 -7.01 13.02
N GLY A 26 5.44 -8.24 12.76
CA GLY A 26 4.59 -8.58 11.61
C GLY A 26 5.32 -8.62 10.26
N PHE A 27 6.61 -8.24 10.19
CA PHE A 27 7.42 -8.21 8.96
C PHE A 27 6.80 -7.40 7.82
N CYS A 28 6.12 -6.31 8.16
CA CYS A 28 5.43 -5.47 7.20
C CYS A 28 6.20 -4.17 6.90
N ASN A 29 5.88 -3.58 5.76
CA ASN A 29 6.36 -2.27 5.37
C ASN A 29 5.35 -1.20 5.76
N SER A 30 5.83 -0.15 6.41
CA SER A 30 5.14 1.12 6.59
C SER A 30 5.77 2.17 5.69
N TYR A 31 5.04 3.18 5.29
CA TYR A 31 5.59 4.23 4.41
C TYR A 31 5.24 5.61 4.94
N ILE A 32 6.21 6.52 4.91
CA ILE A 32 6.01 7.95 5.15
C ILE A 32 6.11 8.67 3.81
N VAL A 33 5.07 9.44 3.48
CA VAL A 33 5.01 10.27 2.28
C VAL A 33 4.96 11.72 2.70
N GLY A 34 5.96 12.50 2.31
CA GLY A 34 6.05 13.90 2.69
C GLY A 34 6.78 14.75 1.66
N GLY A 35 6.66 16.07 1.80
CA GLY A 35 7.34 17.04 0.96
C GLY A 35 8.82 17.22 1.35
N GLU A 36 9.60 17.79 0.44
CA GLU A 36 11.05 18.02 0.63
C GLU A 36 11.37 18.92 1.84
N LYS A 37 10.50 19.87 2.15
CA LYS A 37 10.73 20.88 3.20
C LYS A 37 10.27 20.47 4.59
N GLY A 38 9.74 19.23 4.76
CA GLY A 38 9.06 18.81 5.97
C GLY A 38 7.61 19.32 6.02
N GLY A 39 7.04 19.39 7.21
CA GLY A 39 5.63 19.79 7.43
C GLY A 39 4.70 18.59 7.56
N GLY A 40 3.46 18.72 7.11
CA GLY A 40 2.49 17.62 7.14
C GLY A 40 2.95 16.45 6.28
N CYS A 41 2.78 15.23 6.78
CA CYS A 41 3.05 14.02 6.01
C CYS A 41 1.92 12.98 6.19
N ILE A 42 1.87 12.06 5.24
CA ILE A 42 0.99 10.91 5.24
C ILE A 42 1.78 9.68 5.69
N MET A 43 1.17 8.83 6.50
CA MET A 43 1.71 7.52 6.83
C MET A 43 0.79 6.44 6.29
N ILE A 44 1.36 5.41 5.66
CA ILE A 44 0.64 4.23 5.18
C ILE A 44 1.00 3.06 6.09
N ASP A 45 -0.01 2.36 6.61
CA ASP A 45 0.09 1.15 7.41
C ASP A 45 1.11 1.24 8.55
N PRO A 46 0.83 1.94 9.65
CA PRO A 46 1.72 2.04 10.81
C PRO A 46 1.76 0.73 11.61
N GLY A 47 2.46 -0.28 11.10
CA GLY A 47 2.57 -1.58 11.73
C GLY A 47 3.32 -1.55 13.06
N HIS A 48 4.38 -0.76 13.14
CA HIS A 48 5.15 -0.55 14.37
C HIS A 48 5.74 0.86 14.43
N ILE A 49 5.78 1.42 15.62
CA ILE A 49 6.38 2.75 15.86
C ILE A 49 7.58 2.56 16.77
N ASP A 50 8.76 2.59 16.21
CA ASP A 50 10.03 2.46 16.91
C ASP A 50 10.85 3.77 16.92
N GLU A 51 12.00 3.74 17.55
CA GLU A 51 12.89 4.89 17.63
C GLU A 51 13.44 5.32 16.26
N GLU A 52 13.60 4.37 15.34
CA GLU A 52 14.11 4.65 13.99
C GLU A 52 13.10 5.46 13.20
N LEU A 53 11.83 5.06 13.22
CA LEU A 53 10.72 5.78 12.59
C LEU A 53 10.54 7.19 13.19
N ILE A 54 10.57 7.31 14.52
CA ILE A 54 10.47 8.62 15.18
C ILE A 54 11.66 9.51 14.82
N SER A 55 12.89 8.97 14.79
CA SER A 55 14.07 9.71 14.37
C SER A 55 13.97 10.20 12.93
N LEU A 56 13.40 9.40 12.03
CA LEU A 56 13.14 9.77 10.65
C LEU A 56 12.17 10.95 10.57
N LEU A 57 11.03 10.86 11.26
CA LEU A 57 10.02 11.92 11.29
C LEU A 57 10.61 13.23 11.83
N VAL A 58 11.34 13.18 12.94
CA VAL A 58 11.97 14.35 13.57
C VAL A 58 13.04 14.96 12.66
N SER A 59 13.93 14.15 12.09
CA SER A 59 15.03 14.61 11.25
C SER A 59 14.55 15.32 9.98
N ASN A 60 13.41 14.86 9.43
CA ASN A 60 12.79 15.47 8.26
C ASN A 60 11.77 16.56 8.61
N LYS A 61 11.58 16.85 9.92
CA LYS A 61 10.59 17.83 10.42
C LYS A 61 9.16 17.50 9.98
N TYR A 62 8.83 16.22 9.94
CA TYR A 62 7.50 15.76 9.58
C TYR A 62 6.55 15.69 10.79
N ASN A 63 5.32 16.11 10.54
CA ASN A 63 4.17 15.91 11.42
C ASN A 63 3.17 14.98 10.74
N VAL A 64 2.86 13.84 11.35
CA VAL A 64 1.90 12.89 10.77
C VAL A 64 0.49 13.46 10.90
N GLU A 65 -0.06 13.98 9.81
CA GLU A 65 -1.39 14.57 9.74
C GLU A 65 -2.46 13.59 9.28
N ALA A 66 -2.06 12.59 8.49
CA ALA A 66 -2.96 11.57 8.00
C ALA A 66 -2.33 10.18 8.02
N VAL A 67 -3.18 9.19 8.25
CA VAL A 67 -2.86 7.76 8.12
C VAL A 67 -3.83 7.13 7.16
N PHE A 68 -3.32 6.39 6.20
CA PHE A 68 -4.12 5.53 5.32
C PHE A 68 -3.83 4.07 5.65
N LEU A 69 -4.88 3.31 5.97
CA LEU A 69 -4.78 1.89 6.27
C LEU A 69 -5.26 1.10 5.05
N THR A 70 -4.39 0.23 4.55
CA THR A 70 -4.75 -0.61 3.39
C THR A 70 -5.77 -1.66 3.77
N HIS A 71 -5.66 -2.24 4.96
CA HIS A 71 -6.61 -3.19 5.52
C HIS A 71 -6.41 -3.35 7.04
N CYS A 72 -7.28 -4.13 7.71
CA CYS A 72 -7.32 -4.18 9.17
C CYS A 72 -6.44 -5.24 9.84
N HIS A 73 -5.56 -5.94 9.12
CA HIS A 73 -4.69 -6.93 9.74
C HIS A 73 -3.70 -6.28 10.71
N GLU A 74 -3.44 -6.98 11.83
CA GLU A 74 -2.68 -6.46 12.96
C GLU A 74 -1.28 -5.96 12.56
N ALA A 75 -0.59 -6.63 11.65
CA ALA A 75 0.73 -6.22 11.15
C ALA A 75 0.76 -4.79 10.60
N HIS A 76 -0.37 -4.29 10.07
CA HIS A 76 -0.50 -2.98 9.43
C HIS A 76 -1.00 -1.88 10.36
N VAL A 77 -1.60 -2.26 11.50
CA VAL A 77 -2.30 -1.29 12.38
C VAL A 77 -1.77 -1.29 13.82
N ALA A 78 -0.92 -2.23 14.21
CA ALA A 78 -0.45 -2.39 15.59
C ALA A 78 0.25 -1.14 16.16
N GLY A 79 0.87 -0.33 15.31
CA GLY A 79 1.51 0.93 15.70
C GLY A 79 0.55 2.09 15.97
N MET A 80 -0.72 1.98 15.59
CA MET A 80 -1.71 3.07 15.71
C MET A 80 -1.88 3.56 17.14
N GLY A 81 -1.89 2.64 18.12
CA GLY A 81 -2.01 3.00 19.54
C GLY A 81 -0.87 3.90 20.03
N THR A 82 0.35 3.69 19.54
CA THR A 82 1.51 4.53 19.86
C THR A 82 1.49 5.82 19.05
N LEU A 83 1.24 5.74 17.74
CA LEU A 83 1.23 6.89 16.84
C LEU A 83 0.23 7.95 17.30
N ARG A 84 -0.98 7.55 17.70
CA ARG A 84 -2.05 8.45 18.16
C ARG A 84 -1.76 9.12 19.50
N LYS A 85 -0.82 8.63 20.28
CA LYS A 85 -0.35 9.32 21.52
C LYS A 85 0.65 10.43 21.21
N ILE A 86 1.36 10.34 20.10
CA ILE A 86 2.40 11.30 19.69
C ILE A 86 1.82 12.35 18.75
N TYR A 87 1.03 11.89 17.79
CA TYR A 87 0.37 12.70 16.76
C TYR A 87 -1.15 12.53 16.88
N SER A 88 -1.92 13.41 16.27
CA SER A 88 -3.38 13.31 16.20
C SER A 88 -3.83 13.23 14.74
N PRO A 89 -3.41 12.19 14.00
CA PRO A 89 -3.68 12.11 12.58
C PRO A 89 -5.16 11.84 12.29
N ALA A 90 -5.65 12.35 11.17
CA ALA A 90 -6.87 11.83 10.55
C ALA A 90 -6.60 10.44 10.00
N VAL A 91 -7.44 9.45 10.31
CA VAL A 91 -7.27 8.06 9.85
C VAL A 91 -8.28 7.76 8.76
N TYR A 92 -7.83 7.12 7.69
CA TYR A 92 -8.63 6.75 6.52
C TYR A 92 -8.52 5.25 6.26
N ALA A 93 -9.65 4.55 6.08
CA ALA A 93 -9.72 3.14 5.73
C ALA A 93 -11.08 2.82 5.07
N ALA A 94 -11.20 1.66 4.42
CA ALA A 94 -12.46 1.25 3.79
C ALA A 94 -13.58 0.99 4.80
N ASN A 95 -13.27 0.30 5.91
CA ASN A 95 -14.27 -0.11 6.89
C ASN A 95 -13.97 0.44 8.29
N PRO A 96 -14.67 1.50 8.74
CA PRO A 96 -14.44 2.11 10.04
C PRO A 96 -14.81 1.20 11.23
N VAL A 97 -15.65 0.18 11.03
CA VAL A 97 -16.09 -0.73 12.10
C VAL A 97 -14.98 -1.70 12.55
N SER A 98 -13.97 -1.89 11.73
CA SER A 98 -12.83 -2.77 12.05
C SER A 98 -11.86 -2.18 13.08
N TYR A 99 -12.08 -0.95 13.55
CA TYR A 99 -11.14 -0.21 14.41
C TYR A 99 -11.81 0.32 15.67
N ASP A 100 -11.08 0.41 16.77
CA ASP A 100 -11.51 0.95 18.07
C ASP A 100 -11.27 2.47 18.22
N TYR A 101 -10.99 3.15 17.11
CA TYR A 101 -10.75 4.59 17.02
C TYR A 101 -11.47 5.21 15.81
N PRO A 102 -11.68 6.53 15.81
CA PRO A 102 -12.35 7.20 14.69
C PRO A 102 -11.60 7.02 13.38
N VAL A 103 -12.32 6.58 12.37
CA VAL A 103 -11.84 6.39 11.00
C VAL A 103 -12.76 7.10 10.02
N ASN A 104 -12.18 7.85 9.11
CA ASN A 104 -12.87 8.43 7.97
C ASN A 104 -13.00 7.35 6.88
N PRO A 105 -14.21 6.89 6.53
CA PRO A 105 -14.35 5.88 5.52
C PRO A 105 -13.96 6.40 4.14
N VAL A 106 -13.21 5.61 3.39
CA VAL A 106 -12.89 5.86 1.99
C VAL A 106 -13.50 4.78 1.11
N LYS A 107 -13.98 5.18 -0.06
CA LYS A 107 -14.61 4.30 -1.04
C LYS A 107 -13.74 4.19 -2.28
N ASP A 108 -14.08 3.23 -3.12
CA ASP A 108 -13.46 3.08 -4.43
C ASP A 108 -13.56 4.36 -5.25
N ASN A 109 -12.44 4.76 -5.83
CA ASN A 109 -12.24 5.98 -6.62
C ASN A 109 -12.38 7.31 -5.87
N ASP A 110 -12.51 7.31 -4.54
CA ASP A 110 -12.40 8.55 -3.77
C ASP A 110 -11.04 9.19 -4.00
N THR A 111 -11.05 10.52 -4.09
CA THR A 111 -9.85 11.34 -4.26
C THR A 111 -9.81 12.39 -3.17
N LEU A 112 -8.72 12.40 -2.41
CA LEU A 112 -8.52 13.28 -1.25
C LEU A 112 -7.27 14.13 -1.47
N SER A 113 -7.32 15.40 -1.08
CA SER A 113 -6.15 16.28 -1.06
C SER A 113 -5.64 16.40 0.37
N ILE A 114 -4.48 15.80 0.65
CA ILE A 114 -3.90 15.67 2.00
C ILE A 114 -2.43 16.05 1.95
N CYS A 115 -1.98 16.94 2.82
CA CYS A 115 -0.57 17.38 2.90
C CYS A 115 0.03 17.85 1.56
N GLY A 116 -0.79 18.44 0.68
CA GLY A 116 -0.37 18.86 -0.66
C GLY A 116 -0.38 17.74 -1.72
N PHE A 117 -0.66 16.49 -1.35
CA PHE A 117 -0.73 15.35 -2.26
C PHE A 117 -2.17 14.98 -2.59
N THR A 118 -2.36 14.48 -3.80
CA THR A 118 -3.64 13.86 -4.21
C THR A 118 -3.56 12.36 -3.99
N VAL A 119 -4.40 11.85 -3.09
CA VAL A 119 -4.51 10.42 -2.78
C VAL A 119 -5.77 9.87 -3.45
N LYS A 120 -5.61 8.94 -4.38
CA LYS A 120 -6.72 8.19 -4.96
C LYS A 120 -6.84 6.81 -4.31
N ALA A 121 -8.02 6.48 -3.81
CA ALA A 121 -8.33 5.19 -3.23
C ALA A 121 -8.83 4.21 -4.30
N ILE A 122 -8.34 2.98 -4.28
CA ILE A 122 -8.73 1.90 -5.19
C ILE A 122 -9.11 0.70 -4.33
N HIS A 123 -10.36 0.27 -4.39
CA HIS A 123 -10.80 -0.93 -3.67
C HIS A 123 -10.26 -2.18 -4.37
N VAL A 124 -9.55 -3.02 -3.62
CA VAL A 124 -8.82 -4.20 -4.14
C VAL A 124 -9.07 -5.45 -3.29
N PRO A 125 -10.35 -5.90 -3.18
CA PRO A 125 -10.72 -7.01 -2.33
C PRO A 125 -10.11 -8.34 -2.81
N GLY A 126 -9.97 -9.29 -1.87
CA GLY A 126 -9.52 -10.65 -2.15
C GLY A 126 -8.56 -11.19 -1.09
N HIS A 127 -7.53 -10.44 -0.69
CA HIS A 127 -6.76 -10.75 0.51
C HIS A 127 -7.62 -10.51 1.77
N SER A 128 -8.29 -9.36 1.83
CA SER A 128 -9.38 -9.08 2.76
C SER A 128 -10.49 -8.30 2.04
N LEU A 129 -11.69 -8.25 2.60
CA LEU A 129 -12.82 -7.54 1.99
C LEU A 129 -12.66 -6.02 2.06
N ASP A 130 -11.89 -5.52 3.02
CA ASP A 130 -11.61 -4.11 3.25
C ASP A 130 -10.31 -3.64 2.59
N SER A 131 -9.65 -4.48 1.78
CA SER A 131 -8.38 -4.14 1.14
C SER A 131 -8.50 -2.96 0.19
N MET A 132 -7.64 -1.96 0.41
CA MET A 132 -7.49 -0.75 -0.40
C MET A 132 -6.07 -0.63 -0.91
N ALA A 133 -5.91 -0.16 -2.12
CA ALA A 133 -4.65 0.41 -2.60
C ALA A 133 -4.78 1.93 -2.69
N TYR A 134 -3.70 2.64 -2.39
CA TYR A 134 -3.66 4.10 -2.46
C TYR A 134 -2.65 4.54 -3.50
N LEU A 135 -3.11 5.35 -4.46
CA LEU A 135 -2.28 5.92 -5.50
C LEU A 135 -1.98 7.39 -5.15
N ILE A 136 -0.70 7.73 -5.07
CA ILE A 136 -0.20 9.09 -4.85
C ILE A 136 0.84 9.37 -5.93
N ASP A 137 0.56 10.28 -6.86
CA ASP A 137 1.36 10.52 -8.06
C ASP A 137 1.66 9.22 -8.84
N HIS A 138 2.93 8.81 -8.88
CA HIS A 138 3.38 7.59 -9.57
C HIS A 138 3.71 6.44 -8.60
N ALA A 139 3.25 6.55 -7.35
CA ALA A 139 3.43 5.55 -6.31
C ALA A 139 2.11 4.89 -5.95
N ILE A 140 2.06 3.55 -5.97
CA ILE A 140 0.92 2.77 -5.52
C ILE A 140 1.28 1.97 -4.29
N PHE A 141 0.54 2.16 -3.22
CA PHE A 141 0.66 1.43 -1.95
C PHE A 141 -0.40 0.34 -1.95
N SER A 142 0.00 -0.89 -2.24
CA SER A 142 -0.91 -2.01 -2.51
C SER A 142 -1.35 -2.79 -1.27
N GLY A 143 -0.78 -2.50 -0.09
CA GLY A 143 -0.95 -3.40 1.06
C GLY A 143 -0.55 -4.83 0.67
N ASP A 144 -1.34 -5.79 1.11
CA ASP A 144 -1.12 -7.21 0.84
C ASP A 144 -1.87 -7.73 -0.39
N THR A 145 -2.38 -6.85 -1.24
CA THR A 145 -3.00 -7.28 -2.50
C THR A 145 -1.96 -7.81 -3.48
N LEU A 146 -0.87 -7.08 -3.65
CA LEU A 146 0.22 -7.41 -4.56
C LEU A 146 1.55 -7.15 -3.85
N GLU A 147 2.25 -8.21 -3.54
CA GLU A 147 3.60 -8.22 -2.96
C GLU A 147 4.65 -8.27 -4.08
N GLY A 148 5.85 -7.74 -3.85
CA GLY A 148 6.88 -7.71 -4.89
C GLY A 148 7.23 -9.12 -5.41
N GLY A 149 6.77 -9.45 -6.63
CA GLY A 149 6.98 -10.74 -7.29
C GLY A 149 5.98 -11.85 -6.93
N ARG A 150 5.00 -11.59 -6.06
CA ARG A 150 3.99 -12.55 -5.60
C ARG A 150 2.64 -11.88 -5.42
N ILE A 151 1.57 -12.65 -5.30
CA ILE A 151 0.28 -12.21 -4.78
C ILE A 151 0.11 -12.73 -3.35
N ALA A 152 -0.61 -12.00 -2.52
CA ALA A 152 -0.85 -12.42 -1.14
C ALA A 152 -1.66 -13.72 -1.06
N ALA A 153 -1.55 -14.39 0.07
CA ALA A 153 -2.44 -15.49 0.39
C ALA A 153 -3.86 -14.97 0.69
N SER A 154 -4.85 -15.77 0.37
CA SER A 154 -6.25 -15.54 0.71
C SER A 154 -6.81 -16.71 1.51
N ASN A 155 -7.98 -16.51 2.16
CA ASN A 155 -8.55 -17.51 3.08
C ASN A 155 -9.21 -18.70 2.38
N GLY A 156 -9.34 -18.68 1.05
CA GLY A 156 -9.98 -19.75 0.30
C GLY A 156 -9.91 -19.57 -1.20
N PHE A 157 -10.45 -20.53 -1.94
CA PHE A 157 -10.39 -20.53 -3.41
C PHE A 157 -11.13 -19.34 -4.03
N MET A 158 -12.31 -19.01 -3.50
CA MET A 158 -13.13 -17.90 -4.02
C MET A 158 -12.47 -16.54 -3.78
N GLU A 159 -11.87 -16.35 -2.61
CA GLU A 159 -11.12 -15.16 -2.27
C GLU A 159 -9.85 -15.04 -3.12
N GLN A 160 -9.20 -16.16 -3.41
CA GLN A 160 -8.04 -16.20 -4.29
C GLN A 160 -8.41 -15.81 -5.73
N GLU A 161 -9.51 -16.33 -6.27
CA GLU A 161 -10.01 -15.91 -7.59
C GLU A 161 -10.38 -14.42 -7.62
N LEU A 162 -11.07 -13.94 -6.57
CA LEU A 162 -11.39 -12.53 -6.45
C LEU A 162 -10.12 -11.66 -6.44
N LEU A 163 -9.11 -12.05 -5.64
CA LEU A 163 -7.84 -11.32 -5.54
C LEU A 163 -7.14 -11.22 -6.89
N ILE A 164 -7.08 -12.31 -7.62
CA ILE A 164 -6.46 -12.37 -8.95
C ILE A 164 -7.18 -11.46 -9.94
N ASN A 165 -8.50 -11.58 -10.04
CA ASN A 165 -9.31 -10.75 -10.92
C ASN A 165 -9.16 -9.27 -10.56
N THR A 166 -9.17 -8.95 -9.27
CA THR A 166 -8.96 -7.60 -8.78
C THR A 166 -7.59 -7.05 -9.18
N ILE A 167 -6.52 -7.84 -9.05
CA ILE A 167 -5.18 -7.43 -9.45
C ILE A 167 -5.13 -7.16 -10.96
N GLU A 168 -5.65 -8.06 -11.80
CA GLU A 168 -5.63 -7.90 -13.26
C GLU A 168 -6.47 -6.70 -13.72
N GLU A 169 -7.65 -6.51 -13.16
CA GLU A 169 -8.59 -5.46 -13.57
C GLU A 169 -8.26 -4.08 -13.01
N ARG A 170 -7.63 -4.00 -11.83
CA ARG A 170 -7.47 -2.74 -11.09
C ARG A 170 -6.01 -2.27 -11.01
N LEU A 171 -5.05 -3.19 -10.89
CA LEU A 171 -3.65 -2.84 -10.73
C LEU A 171 -2.84 -3.05 -12.01
N MET A 172 -3.07 -4.14 -12.74
CA MET A 172 -2.32 -4.42 -13.97
C MET A 172 -2.73 -3.51 -15.15
N VAL A 173 -3.77 -2.73 -15.04
CA VAL A 173 -4.18 -1.72 -16.04
C VAL A 173 -3.55 -0.35 -15.82
N LEU A 174 -2.92 -0.13 -14.67
CA LEU A 174 -2.24 1.14 -14.34
C LEU A 174 -1.01 1.36 -15.21
N ASP A 175 -0.45 2.57 -15.20
CA ASP A 175 0.78 2.87 -15.93
C ASP A 175 1.92 1.94 -15.50
N GLU A 176 2.62 1.37 -16.46
CA GLU A 176 3.68 0.40 -16.23
C GLU A 176 4.89 0.96 -15.45
N ASN A 177 5.06 2.28 -15.43
CA ASN A 177 6.14 2.95 -14.74
C ASN A 177 5.83 3.25 -13.27
N PHE A 178 4.59 3.06 -12.82
CA PHE A 178 4.25 3.28 -11.42
C PHE A 178 5.07 2.37 -10.50
N LEU A 179 5.60 2.97 -9.44
CA LEU A 179 6.28 2.25 -8.37
C LEU A 179 5.25 1.56 -7.49
N LEU A 180 5.52 0.32 -7.14
CA LEU A 180 4.71 -0.49 -6.25
C LEU A 180 5.37 -0.56 -4.87
N PHE A 181 4.63 -0.12 -3.85
CA PHE A 181 5.00 -0.14 -2.43
C PHE A 181 4.09 -1.12 -1.69
N PRO A 182 4.48 -2.38 -1.55
CA PRO A 182 3.65 -3.42 -0.95
C PRO A 182 3.71 -3.42 0.57
N GLY A 183 2.69 -4.00 1.22
CA GLY A 183 2.69 -4.25 2.66
C GLY A 183 3.75 -5.27 3.08
N HIS A 184 3.97 -6.29 2.25
CA HIS A 184 5.04 -7.27 2.44
C HIS A 184 5.89 -7.41 1.17
N GLY A 185 7.15 -7.83 1.35
CA GLY A 185 8.07 -8.05 0.24
C GLY A 185 8.78 -6.77 -0.23
N SER A 186 9.34 -6.82 -1.43
CA SER A 186 10.20 -5.78 -1.98
C SER A 186 9.41 -4.74 -2.77
N ILE A 187 9.84 -3.50 -2.72
CA ILE A 187 9.36 -2.45 -3.64
C ILE A 187 9.65 -2.87 -5.07
N SER A 188 8.68 -2.63 -5.96
CA SER A 188 8.70 -3.10 -7.34
C SER A 188 8.16 -2.02 -8.29
N LYS A 189 7.74 -2.42 -9.49
CA LYS A 189 7.03 -1.61 -10.48
C LYS A 189 5.93 -2.42 -11.13
N ILE A 190 4.88 -1.78 -11.58
CA ILE A 190 3.77 -2.45 -12.31
C ILE A 190 4.32 -3.25 -13.51
N ARG A 191 5.27 -2.69 -14.27
CA ARG A 191 5.93 -3.41 -15.37
C ARG A 191 6.63 -4.69 -14.91
N ILE A 192 7.33 -4.65 -13.78
CA ILE A 192 8.04 -5.81 -13.23
C ILE A 192 7.05 -6.90 -12.81
N GLU A 193 5.97 -6.50 -12.13
CA GLU A 193 4.93 -7.44 -11.73
C GLU A 193 4.25 -8.09 -12.93
N ARG A 194 3.92 -7.33 -13.98
CA ARG A 194 3.36 -7.88 -15.23
C ARG A 194 4.26 -8.92 -15.89
N MET A 195 5.57 -8.72 -15.84
CA MET A 195 6.54 -9.56 -16.56
C MET A 195 7.05 -10.74 -15.73
N PHE A 196 7.17 -10.59 -14.42
CA PHE A 196 7.94 -11.52 -13.60
C PHE A 196 7.21 -12.03 -12.35
N ASN A 197 6.01 -11.53 -12.02
CA ASN A 197 5.25 -12.07 -10.89
C ASN A 197 4.85 -13.51 -11.17
N GLN A 198 5.43 -14.44 -10.41
CA GLN A 198 5.33 -15.88 -10.67
C GLN A 198 3.89 -16.39 -10.55
N ASP A 199 3.12 -15.82 -9.66
CA ASP A 199 1.74 -16.26 -9.44
C ASP A 199 0.84 -15.77 -10.58
N LEU A 200 0.97 -14.53 -11.03
CA LEU A 200 0.26 -14.02 -12.21
C LEU A 200 0.64 -14.77 -13.50
N LEU A 201 1.91 -15.12 -13.66
CA LEU A 201 2.36 -15.90 -14.84
C LEU A 201 1.78 -17.31 -14.86
N LYS A 202 1.72 -18.00 -13.72
CA LYS A 202 1.09 -19.33 -13.60
C LYS A 202 -0.38 -19.29 -14.00
N LEU A 203 -1.11 -18.26 -13.52
CA LEU A 203 -2.53 -18.10 -13.80
C LEU A 203 -2.81 -17.85 -15.28
N ARG A 204 -2.09 -16.95 -15.92
CA ARG A 204 -2.19 -16.69 -17.36
C ARG A 204 -1.89 -17.92 -18.20
N THR A 205 -0.99 -18.79 -17.73
CA THR A 205 -0.68 -20.07 -18.41
C THR A 205 -1.86 -21.03 -18.29
N ILE A 206 -2.50 -21.12 -17.11
CA ILE A 206 -3.68 -21.97 -16.89
C ILE A 206 -4.88 -21.48 -17.72
N GLU A 207 -5.12 -20.17 -17.77
CA GLU A 207 -6.20 -19.60 -18.57
C GLU A 207 -6.02 -19.85 -20.07
N ARG A 208 -4.80 -19.66 -20.57
CA ARG A 208 -4.48 -20.01 -21.97
C ARG A 208 -4.74 -21.48 -22.28
N ALA A 209 -4.34 -22.39 -21.40
CA ALA A 209 -4.62 -23.79 -21.57
C ALA A 209 -6.13 -24.08 -21.59
N ARG A 210 -6.90 -23.48 -20.69
CA ARG A 210 -8.37 -23.62 -20.64
C ARG A 210 -9.08 -23.07 -21.88
N SER A 211 -8.64 -21.95 -22.45
CA SER A 211 -9.22 -21.37 -23.66
C SER A 211 -8.98 -22.26 -24.87
N MET A 212 -7.80 -22.87 -25.02
CA MET A 212 -7.50 -23.82 -26.11
C MET A 212 -8.42 -25.04 -26.08
N TRP A 213 -8.79 -25.55 -24.90
CA TRP A 213 -9.71 -26.69 -24.77
C TRP A 213 -11.17 -26.35 -25.09
N ARG A 214 -11.57 -25.07 -25.03
CA ARG A 214 -12.94 -24.63 -25.34
C ARG A 214 -13.17 -24.29 -26.80
N GLU A 215 -12.12 -24.08 -27.58
CA GLU A 215 -12.20 -23.85 -29.03
C GLU A 215 -12.29 -25.15 -29.81
N ASP A 216 -12.04 -26.30 -29.19
CA ASP A 216 -12.11 -27.64 -29.79
C ASP A 216 -13.46 -28.36 -29.57
N GLU A 217 -14.45 -27.69 -28.89
CA GLU A 217 -15.83 -28.16 -28.74
C GLU A 217 -16.80 -27.38 -29.65
#